data_8fe2a9d8f4e634ffb5b2e3c4f2d1ed1c
#
_entry.id   8fe2a9d8f4e634ffb5b2e3c4f2d1ed1c
#
_cell.length_a   1.000
_cell.length_b   1.000
_cell.length_c   1.000
_cell.angle_alpha   90.00
_cell.angle_beta   90.00
_cell.angle_gamma   90.00
#
_symmetry.space_group_name_H-M   'P 1'
#
loop_
_entity.id
_entity.type
_entity.pdbx_description
1 polymer ?
#
loop_
_entity_poly.entity_id
_entity_poly.type
_entity_poly.pdbx_seq_one_letter_code
_entity_poly.pdbx_strand_id
1 'polypeptide(L)'
;MGEGSTDTPQGVGHGGSHVPVLLKEAIDFLAVRRGGTYIDATVGLGGHSYEIAKRLGAPGHLIGLDKDPAALAVAGVRLQASGVSEPDWPTVTLLHRSFAEIAKGQRPATIDGVLADIGVSSLQLDDAARGFSFQADGPLDMRMDPRSERTAEQVVNHLDERELADVIYEFGEERRSRRIARAIVRSRPIRSTAHLADVISAAARPMNKLQDKYEKRRIHPATRTFQALRIFVNRELDDLRALLSAAPRILKPGGRVVVISFHSLEDRIVKDAFREGGTKYKHFRVLTKKPVTASEEEQDRNPRARSAKLRAAERV
;
A
#
# COMPACT_ATOMS: atom_id res chain seq x y z
N MET A 1 0.05 -35.98 -47.80
CA MET A 1 -0.99 -35.76 -46.77
C MET A 1 -0.23 -35.59 -45.44
N GLY A 2 -0.06 -34.39 -44.98
CA GLY A 2 0.62 -34.05 -43.73
C GLY A 2 -0.23 -33.06 -43.01
N GLU A 3 -0.84 -33.52 -41.91
CA GLU A 3 -1.69 -32.71 -41.07
C GLU A 3 -0.82 -31.77 -40.24
N GLY A 4 -1.01 -30.48 -40.43
CA GLY A 4 -0.39 -29.44 -39.61
C GLY A 4 -1.12 -29.30 -38.28
N SER A 5 -0.40 -29.66 -37.21
CA SER A 5 -0.82 -29.41 -35.84
C SER A 5 -0.68 -27.93 -35.53
N THR A 6 -1.81 -27.25 -35.31
CA THR A 6 -1.85 -25.88 -34.82
C THR A 6 -1.72 -25.92 -33.30
N ASP A 7 -0.53 -25.58 -32.80
CA ASP A 7 -0.26 -25.38 -31.41
C ASP A 7 -0.95 -24.06 -30.94
N THR A 8 -2.03 -24.24 -30.23
CA THR A 8 -2.73 -23.12 -29.53
C THR A 8 -1.95 -22.83 -28.25
N PRO A 9 -1.53 -21.59 -27.97
CA PRO A 9 -0.87 -21.27 -26.72
C PRO A 9 -1.84 -21.50 -25.56
N GLN A 10 -1.51 -22.44 -24.70
CA GLN A 10 -2.25 -22.71 -23.47
C GLN A 10 -2.28 -21.50 -22.58
N GLY A 11 -3.48 -21.18 -22.14
CA GLY A 11 -3.80 -19.99 -21.37
C GLY A 11 -2.98 -19.84 -20.09
N VAL A 12 -2.69 -18.59 -19.80
CA VAL A 12 -2.13 -18.08 -18.56
C VAL A 12 -3.11 -18.45 -17.42
N GLY A 13 -2.70 -19.41 -16.63
CA GLY A 13 -3.49 -19.97 -15.55
C GLY A 13 -3.66 -18.99 -14.36
N HIS A 14 -4.87 -18.98 -13.85
CA HIS A 14 -5.25 -18.70 -12.46
C HIS A 14 -4.89 -17.31 -11.90
N GLY A 15 -5.55 -16.29 -12.41
CA GLY A 15 -5.81 -15.07 -11.64
C GLY A 15 -6.85 -15.35 -10.56
N GLY A 16 -6.43 -15.76 -9.35
CA GLY A 16 -7.30 -15.68 -8.19
C GLY A 16 -7.83 -14.26 -8.08
N SER A 17 -9.15 -14.07 -8.03
CA SER A 17 -9.78 -12.75 -7.96
C SER A 17 -9.26 -12.04 -6.70
N HIS A 18 -8.38 -11.07 -6.89
CA HIS A 18 -7.88 -10.24 -5.79
C HIS A 18 -9.06 -9.47 -5.19
N VAL A 19 -9.47 -9.86 -3.99
CA VAL A 19 -10.52 -9.18 -3.23
C VAL A 19 -9.85 -8.02 -2.48
N PRO A 20 -10.28 -6.76 -2.74
CA PRO A 20 -9.78 -5.61 -1.98
C PRO A 20 -10.05 -5.75 -0.49
N VAL A 21 -9.12 -5.27 0.33
CA VAL A 21 -9.23 -5.33 1.79
C VAL A 21 -10.28 -4.32 2.28
N LEU A 22 -11.16 -4.74 3.21
CA LEU A 22 -12.19 -3.86 3.80
C LEU A 22 -13.05 -3.14 2.74
N LEU A 23 -13.31 -3.79 1.60
CA LEU A 23 -13.98 -3.19 0.45
C LEU A 23 -15.32 -2.57 0.82
N LYS A 24 -16.16 -3.33 1.52
CA LYS A 24 -17.50 -2.88 1.91
C LYS A 24 -17.41 -1.66 2.83
N GLU A 25 -16.59 -1.74 3.86
CA GLU A 25 -16.41 -0.70 4.85
C GLU A 25 -15.81 0.57 4.21
N ALA A 26 -14.83 0.41 3.32
CA ALA A 26 -14.22 1.54 2.62
C ALA A 26 -15.24 2.31 1.79
N ILE A 27 -16.07 1.62 1.04
CA ILE A 27 -17.11 2.22 0.20
C ILE A 27 -18.23 2.84 1.04
N ASP A 28 -18.65 2.18 2.12
CA ASP A 28 -19.70 2.68 3.02
C ASP A 28 -19.25 3.99 3.70
N PHE A 29 -17.99 4.05 4.20
CA PHE A 29 -17.46 5.28 4.78
C PHE A 29 -17.18 6.37 3.75
N LEU A 30 -16.74 6.01 2.54
CA LEU A 30 -16.51 6.97 1.46
C LEU A 30 -17.81 7.62 1.00
N ALA A 31 -18.95 6.94 1.16
CA ALA A 31 -20.30 7.40 0.82
C ALA A 31 -20.37 7.97 -0.61
N VAL A 32 -19.99 7.14 -1.57
CA VAL A 32 -19.95 7.53 -2.98
C VAL A 32 -21.30 8.04 -3.46
N ARG A 33 -21.30 9.26 -4.01
CA ARG A 33 -22.48 9.93 -4.58
C ARG A 33 -22.42 9.88 -6.10
N ARG A 34 -23.56 9.54 -6.72
CA ARG A 34 -23.69 9.53 -8.17
C ARG A 34 -23.32 10.91 -8.76
N GLY A 35 -22.53 10.91 -9.84
CA GLY A 35 -22.09 12.13 -10.51
C GLY A 35 -21.02 12.94 -9.77
N GLY A 36 -20.51 12.46 -8.64
CA GLY A 36 -19.45 13.11 -7.87
C GLY A 36 -18.07 12.96 -8.49
N THR A 37 -17.07 13.60 -7.87
CA THR A 37 -15.65 13.47 -8.22
C THR A 37 -14.89 12.83 -7.08
N TYR A 38 -14.28 11.69 -7.31
CA TYR A 38 -13.57 10.91 -6.31
C TYR A 38 -12.13 10.64 -6.73
N ILE A 39 -11.24 10.55 -5.74
CA ILE A 39 -9.85 10.15 -5.96
C ILE A 39 -9.62 8.81 -5.26
N ASP A 40 -9.17 7.81 -6.02
CA ASP A 40 -8.48 6.65 -5.48
C ASP A 40 -6.98 6.92 -5.54
N ALA A 41 -6.39 7.16 -4.37
CA ALA A 41 -5.00 7.57 -4.26
C ALA A 41 -4.00 6.38 -4.41
N THR A 42 -4.52 5.16 -4.45
CA THR A 42 -3.77 3.90 -4.48
C THR A 42 -4.52 2.86 -5.30
N VAL A 43 -4.58 3.06 -6.61
CA VAL A 43 -5.41 2.25 -7.52
C VAL A 43 -5.09 0.76 -7.44
N GLY A 44 -3.81 0.39 -7.31
CA GLY A 44 -3.37 -0.99 -7.33
C GLY A 44 -3.95 -1.74 -8.54
N LEU A 45 -4.61 -2.86 -8.31
CA LEU A 45 -5.29 -3.65 -9.34
C LEU A 45 -6.71 -3.16 -9.70
N GLY A 46 -7.10 -1.99 -9.21
CA GLY A 46 -8.37 -1.35 -9.52
C GLY A 46 -9.58 -1.92 -8.80
N GLY A 47 -9.39 -2.66 -7.71
CA GLY A 47 -10.52 -3.29 -7.02
C GLY A 47 -11.46 -2.30 -6.34
N HIS A 48 -10.93 -1.39 -5.52
CA HIS A 48 -11.70 -0.29 -4.92
C HIS A 48 -12.20 0.68 -5.98
N SER A 49 -11.32 1.05 -6.95
CA SER A 49 -11.64 1.92 -8.07
C SER A 49 -12.86 1.44 -8.85
N TYR A 50 -12.96 0.13 -9.11
CA TYR A 50 -14.10 -0.47 -9.80
C TYR A 50 -15.42 -0.26 -9.03
N GLU A 51 -15.41 -0.53 -7.74
CA GLU A 51 -16.60 -0.35 -6.89
C GLU A 51 -17.00 1.12 -6.71
N ILE A 52 -16.02 2.04 -6.69
CA ILE A 52 -16.29 3.49 -6.72
C ILE A 52 -16.92 3.87 -8.05
N ALA A 53 -16.34 3.47 -9.18
CA ALA A 53 -16.82 3.80 -10.52
C ALA A 53 -18.27 3.31 -10.76
N LYS A 54 -18.57 2.08 -10.34
CA LYS A 54 -19.91 1.50 -10.44
C LYS A 54 -20.98 2.31 -9.70
N ARG A 55 -20.64 2.93 -8.55
CA ARG A 55 -21.57 3.77 -7.79
C ARG A 55 -21.63 5.20 -8.31
N LEU A 56 -20.55 5.67 -8.92
CA LEU A 56 -20.49 7.02 -9.50
C LEU A 56 -21.44 7.18 -10.66
N GLY A 57 -21.43 6.23 -11.58
CA GLY A 57 -22.14 6.35 -12.84
C GLY A 57 -21.78 7.64 -13.62
N ALA A 58 -22.37 7.82 -14.79
CA ALA A 58 -22.27 9.09 -15.51
C ALA A 58 -23.16 10.17 -14.86
N PRO A 59 -22.77 11.44 -14.76
CA PRO A 59 -21.55 12.07 -15.25
C PRO A 59 -20.39 12.14 -14.22
N GLY A 60 -20.23 11.12 -13.37
CA GLY A 60 -19.19 11.08 -12.34
C GLY A 60 -17.75 11.06 -12.90
N HIS A 61 -16.79 11.40 -12.04
CA HIS A 61 -15.37 11.36 -12.39
C HIS A 61 -14.56 10.64 -11.32
N LEU A 62 -13.87 9.58 -11.71
CA LEU A 62 -12.90 8.88 -10.89
C LEU A 62 -11.49 9.23 -11.35
N ILE A 63 -10.68 9.75 -10.43
CA ILE A 63 -9.26 10.01 -10.63
C ILE A 63 -8.48 8.97 -9.85
N GLY A 64 -7.71 8.13 -10.54
CA GLY A 64 -6.88 7.10 -9.94
C GLY A 64 -5.40 7.48 -9.98
N LEU A 65 -4.71 7.33 -8.83
CA LEU A 65 -3.27 7.55 -8.70
C LEU A 65 -2.59 6.25 -8.31
N ASP A 66 -1.44 5.97 -8.89
CA ASP A 66 -0.52 4.94 -8.40
C ASP A 66 0.92 5.29 -8.77
N LYS A 67 1.86 4.86 -7.93
CA LYS A 67 3.30 4.95 -8.19
C LYS A 67 3.79 3.85 -9.13
N ASP A 68 3.08 2.73 -9.19
CA ASP A 68 3.46 1.56 -9.98
C ASP A 68 2.76 1.58 -11.34
N PRO A 69 3.50 1.79 -12.45
CA PRO A 69 2.91 1.78 -13.78
C PRO A 69 2.35 0.42 -14.19
N ALA A 70 2.89 -0.69 -13.64
CA ALA A 70 2.37 -2.02 -13.92
C ALA A 70 0.98 -2.21 -13.29
N ALA A 71 0.77 -1.72 -12.07
CA ALA A 71 -0.53 -1.72 -11.41
C ALA A 71 -1.56 -0.89 -12.21
N LEU A 72 -1.18 0.32 -12.63
CA LEU A 72 -2.04 1.18 -13.46
C LEU A 72 -2.43 0.54 -14.78
N ALA A 73 -1.52 -0.19 -15.43
CA ALA A 73 -1.83 -0.89 -16.68
C ALA A 73 -2.91 -1.96 -16.47
N VAL A 74 -2.80 -2.77 -15.40
CA VAL A 74 -3.81 -3.79 -15.06
C VAL A 74 -5.15 -3.15 -14.70
N ALA A 75 -5.14 -2.13 -13.85
CA ALA A 75 -6.34 -1.39 -13.49
C ALA A 75 -7.01 -0.72 -14.69
N GLY A 76 -6.22 -0.17 -15.60
CA GLY A 76 -6.70 0.46 -16.84
C GLY A 76 -7.50 -0.51 -17.69
N VAL A 77 -6.97 -1.71 -17.92
CA VAL A 77 -7.68 -2.77 -18.67
C VAL A 77 -9.00 -3.13 -17.98
N ARG A 78 -8.97 -3.33 -16.67
CA ARG A 78 -10.17 -3.68 -15.89
C ARG A 78 -11.25 -2.60 -15.96
N LEU A 79 -10.89 -1.34 -15.77
CA LEU A 79 -11.83 -0.22 -15.72
C LEU A 79 -12.34 0.16 -17.12
N GLN A 80 -11.51 0.03 -18.17
CA GLN A 80 -11.94 0.24 -19.55
C GLN A 80 -12.90 -0.84 -20.05
N ALA A 81 -12.61 -2.11 -19.78
CA ALA A 81 -13.49 -3.22 -20.14
C ALA A 81 -14.88 -3.04 -19.54
N SER A 82 -14.96 -2.57 -18.28
CA SER A 82 -16.24 -2.28 -17.63
C SER A 82 -16.96 -1.09 -18.27
N GLY A 83 -16.25 -0.04 -18.67
CA GLY A 83 -16.81 1.13 -19.36
C GLY A 83 -17.40 0.82 -20.74
N VAL A 84 -16.91 -0.20 -21.42
CA VAL A 84 -17.48 -0.67 -22.71
C VAL A 84 -18.81 -1.39 -22.52
N SER A 85 -18.94 -2.13 -21.41
CA SER A 85 -20.12 -2.95 -21.13
C SER A 85 -21.24 -2.23 -20.36
N GLU A 86 -20.91 -1.13 -19.68
CA GLU A 86 -21.85 -0.37 -18.84
C GLU A 86 -22.08 1.05 -19.38
N PRO A 87 -23.25 1.34 -20.01
CA PRO A 87 -23.53 2.65 -20.61
C PRO A 87 -23.49 3.81 -19.61
N ASP A 88 -23.66 3.53 -18.33
CA ASP A 88 -23.68 4.49 -17.24
C ASP A 88 -22.33 4.50 -16.46
N TRP A 89 -21.21 4.43 -17.18
CA TRP A 89 -19.89 4.43 -16.59
C TRP A 89 -19.34 5.86 -16.44
N PRO A 90 -18.64 6.19 -15.34
CA PRO A 90 -18.08 7.52 -15.13
C PRO A 90 -16.84 7.75 -16.02
N THR A 91 -16.42 9.00 -16.12
CA THR A 91 -15.09 9.31 -16.64
C THR A 91 -14.04 8.79 -15.67
N VAL A 92 -13.05 8.03 -16.19
CA VAL A 92 -11.93 7.51 -15.41
C VAL A 92 -10.63 8.10 -15.93
N THR A 93 -9.84 8.71 -15.04
CA THR A 93 -8.51 9.25 -15.36
C THR A 93 -7.48 8.55 -14.46
N LEU A 94 -6.56 7.80 -15.05
CA LEU A 94 -5.46 7.14 -14.32
C LEU A 94 -4.17 7.92 -14.51
N LEU A 95 -3.45 8.18 -13.41
CA LEU A 95 -2.24 8.99 -13.40
C LEU A 95 -1.10 8.24 -12.71
N HIS A 96 0.03 8.08 -13.40
CA HIS A 96 1.27 7.57 -12.83
C HIS A 96 1.89 8.66 -11.93
N ARG A 97 1.48 8.67 -10.66
CA ARG A 97 1.80 9.73 -9.71
C ARG A 97 1.72 9.23 -8.27
N SER A 98 2.60 9.75 -7.41
CA SER A 98 2.47 9.54 -5.96
C SER A 98 1.22 10.24 -5.43
N PHE A 99 0.56 9.63 -4.45
CA PHE A 99 -0.52 10.28 -3.70
C PHE A 99 -0.04 11.48 -2.86
N ALA A 100 1.25 11.65 -2.63
CA ALA A 100 1.81 12.89 -2.07
C ALA A 100 1.46 14.12 -2.92
N GLU A 101 1.29 13.91 -4.23
CA GLU A 101 0.93 14.96 -5.18
C GLU A 101 -0.59 15.05 -5.44
N ILE A 102 -1.43 14.54 -4.52
CA ILE A 102 -2.89 14.45 -4.70
C ILE A 102 -3.53 15.80 -5.05
N ALA A 103 -2.97 16.90 -4.56
CA ALA A 103 -3.47 18.24 -4.82
C ALA A 103 -3.02 18.84 -6.17
N LYS A 104 -2.09 18.20 -6.88
CA LYS A 104 -1.55 18.71 -8.14
C LYS A 104 -2.60 18.64 -9.25
N GLY A 105 -2.97 19.80 -9.78
CA GLY A 105 -4.03 19.92 -10.79
C GLY A 105 -5.45 19.95 -10.23
N GLN A 106 -5.63 19.84 -8.91
CA GLN A 106 -6.93 19.94 -8.26
C GLN A 106 -7.23 21.37 -7.80
N ARG A 107 -8.45 21.85 -8.09
CA ARG A 107 -8.96 23.09 -7.52
C ARG A 107 -9.38 22.84 -6.06
N PRO A 108 -9.31 23.87 -5.20
CA PRO A 108 -9.84 23.76 -3.85
C PRO A 108 -11.32 23.37 -3.84
N ALA A 109 -11.71 22.53 -2.90
CA ALA A 109 -13.10 22.14 -2.63
C ALA A 109 -13.85 21.59 -3.88
N THR A 110 -13.19 20.74 -4.69
CA THR A 110 -13.81 20.12 -5.86
C THR A 110 -14.02 18.61 -5.74
N ILE A 111 -13.39 17.98 -4.74
CA ILE A 111 -13.39 16.53 -4.56
C ILE A 111 -14.43 16.11 -3.55
N ASP A 112 -15.29 15.14 -3.88
CA ASP A 112 -16.33 14.60 -2.99
C ASP A 112 -15.78 13.55 -2.03
N GLY A 113 -14.72 12.82 -2.41
CA GLY A 113 -14.08 11.87 -1.52
C GLY A 113 -12.71 11.39 -2.01
N VAL A 114 -11.91 10.93 -1.05
CA VAL A 114 -10.57 10.36 -1.26
C VAL A 114 -10.49 9.02 -0.56
N LEU A 115 -10.06 7.99 -1.27
CA LEU A 115 -9.68 6.69 -0.73
C LEU A 115 -8.17 6.51 -0.86
N ALA A 116 -7.53 5.96 0.18
CA ALA A 116 -6.14 5.52 0.14
C ALA A 116 -6.03 4.15 0.84
N ASP A 117 -5.77 3.10 0.08
CA ASP A 117 -5.44 1.75 0.56
C ASP A 117 -3.92 1.60 0.53
N ILE A 118 -3.28 1.95 1.67
CA ILE A 118 -1.83 2.14 1.73
C ILE A 118 -1.11 0.79 1.84
N GLY A 119 0.05 0.68 1.21
CA GLY A 119 0.89 -0.50 1.29
C GLY A 119 1.29 -1.05 -0.07
N VAL A 120 1.60 -2.34 -0.11
CA VAL A 120 2.07 -3.03 -1.31
C VAL A 120 0.95 -3.82 -1.98
N SER A 121 0.91 -3.77 -3.30
CA SER A 121 -0.03 -4.57 -4.09
C SER A 121 0.38 -6.06 -4.12
N SER A 122 -0.56 -6.93 -4.53
CA SER A 122 -0.26 -8.34 -4.76
C SER A 122 0.80 -8.53 -5.83
N LEU A 123 0.74 -7.78 -6.92
CA LEU A 123 1.74 -7.85 -7.98
C LEU A 123 3.16 -7.60 -7.46
N GLN A 124 3.33 -6.63 -6.55
CA GLN A 124 4.64 -6.31 -5.99
C GLN A 124 5.16 -7.41 -5.07
N LEU A 125 4.28 -8.06 -4.28
CA LEU A 125 4.69 -9.13 -3.36
C LEU A 125 4.91 -10.48 -4.06
N ASP A 126 4.13 -10.76 -5.10
CA ASP A 126 4.14 -12.06 -5.78
C ASP A 126 5.24 -12.11 -6.86
N ASP A 127 5.71 -10.95 -7.35
CA ASP A 127 6.83 -10.87 -8.29
C ASP A 127 8.18 -10.79 -7.53
N ALA A 128 8.92 -11.90 -7.52
CA ALA A 128 10.23 -11.98 -6.89
C ALA A 128 11.23 -10.95 -7.45
N ALA A 129 11.12 -10.57 -8.74
CA ALA A 129 11.99 -9.59 -9.37
C ALA A 129 11.84 -8.18 -8.79
N ARG A 130 10.73 -7.88 -8.11
CA ARG A 130 10.49 -6.61 -7.43
C ARG A 130 11.13 -6.53 -6.04
N GLY A 131 11.53 -7.63 -5.43
CA GLY A 131 12.27 -7.69 -4.17
C GLY A 131 11.50 -7.29 -2.90
N PHE A 132 10.17 -7.20 -2.93
CA PHE A 132 9.36 -6.85 -1.76
C PHE A 132 9.19 -7.99 -0.76
N SER A 133 9.39 -9.23 -1.20
CA SER A 133 9.23 -10.44 -0.41
C SER A 133 10.54 -11.23 -0.33
N PHE A 134 10.69 -12.02 0.71
CA PHE A 134 11.76 -13.00 0.87
C PHE A 134 11.24 -14.45 0.79
N GLN A 135 9.99 -14.64 0.40
CA GLN A 135 9.41 -15.97 0.19
C GLN A 135 9.97 -16.64 -1.08
N ALA A 136 10.27 -15.85 -2.08
CA ALA A 136 11.04 -16.24 -3.24
C ALA A 136 12.28 -15.34 -3.33
N ASP A 137 13.41 -15.91 -3.76
CA ASP A 137 14.65 -15.16 -3.90
C ASP A 137 14.60 -14.21 -5.10
N GLY A 138 15.09 -13.00 -4.93
CA GLY A 138 15.09 -11.99 -5.96
C GLY A 138 16.04 -10.81 -5.62
N PRO A 139 16.19 -9.85 -6.55
CA PRO A 139 17.01 -8.66 -6.31
C PRO A 139 16.44 -7.79 -5.19
N LEU A 140 17.29 -7.05 -4.51
CA LEU A 140 16.89 -6.10 -3.46
C LEU A 140 16.49 -4.75 -4.07
N ASP A 141 15.41 -4.71 -4.85
CA ASP A 141 14.91 -3.49 -5.46
C ASP A 141 13.97 -2.71 -4.53
N MET A 142 12.80 -3.23 -4.22
CA MET A 142 11.74 -2.66 -3.38
C MET A 142 11.19 -1.31 -3.83
N ARG A 143 11.49 -0.81 -5.03
CA ARG A 143 10.89 0.43 -5.55
C ARG A 143 9.47 0.18 -6.03
N MET A 144 8.52 0.98 -5.58
CA MET A 144 7.17 1.00 -6.14
C MET A 144 7.17 1.69 -7.51
N ASP A 145 7.83 2.85 -7.61
CA ASP A 145 8.07 3.55 -8.85
C ASP A 145 9.47 3.19 -9.41
N PRO A 146 9.55 2.51 -10.55
CA PRO A 146 10.86 2.16 -11.16
C PRO A 146 11.75 3.36 -11.51
N ARG A 147 11.16 4.56 -11.62
CA ARG A 147 11.92 5.81 -11.88
C ARG A 147 12.66 6.33 -10.64
N SER A 148 12.32 5.81 -9.45
CA SER A 148 13.04 6.19 -8.22
C SER A 148 14.49 5.75 -8.28
N GLU A 149 15.39 6.57 -7.79
CA GLU A 149 16.85 6.30 -7.86
C GLU A 149 17.28 5.26 -6.81
N ARG A 150 16.65 5.29 -5.62
CA ARG A 150 17.07 4.50 -4.46
C ARG A 150 16.44 3.11 -4.45
N THR A 151 17.29 2.09 -4.43
CA THR A 151 16.89 0.68 -4.24
C THR A 151 17.19 0.20 -2.81
N ALA A 152 16.56 -0.91 -2.40
CA ALA A 152 16.90 -1.56 -1.13
C ALA A 152 18.34 -2.08 -1.13
N GLU A 153 18.85 -2.51 -2.28
CA GLU A 153 20.26 -2.92 -2.46
C GLU A 153 21.21 -1.80 -2.08
N GLN A 154 20.99 -0.60 -2.60
CA GLN A 154 21.81 0.57 -2.26
C GLN A 154 21.74 0.89 -0.76
N VAL A 155 20.53 0.80 -0.16
CA VAL A 155 20.36 1.06 1.27
C VAL A 155 21.14 0.07 2.12
N VAL A 156 21.02 -1.24 1.86
CA VAL A 156 21.69 -2.25 2.70
C VAL A 156 23.19 -2.32 2.47
N ASN A 157 23.70 -1.95 1.27
CA ASN A 157 25.11 -2.05 0.96
C ASN A 157 25.91 -0.76 1.19
N HIS A 158 25.28 0.42 1.20
CA HIS A 158 26.01 1.68 1.24
C HIS A 158 25.77 2.55 2.48
N LEU A 159 24.59 2.46 3.15
CA LEU A 159 24.38 3.21 4.40
C LEU A 159 25.38 2.77 5.47
N ASP A 160 25.83 3.69 6.32
CA ASP A 160 26.63 3.31 7.47
C ASP A 160 25.83 2.47 8.50
N GLU A 161 26.53 1.82 9.46
CA GLU A 161 25.90 0.93 10.45
C GLU A 161 24.85 1.67 11.27
N ARG A 162 25.09 2.93 11.62
CA ARG A 162 24.23 3.73 12.47
C ARG A 162 22.96 4.15 11.71
N GLU A 163 23.14 4.71 10.51
CA GLU A 163 22.02 5.11 9.65
C GLU A 163 21.11 3.92 9.34
N LEU A 164 21.70 2.77 8.98
CA LEU A 164 20.94 1.55 8.72
C LEU A 164 20.18 1.07 9.97
N ALA A 165 20.79 1.17 11.15
CA ALA A 165 20.13 0.82 12.41
C ALA A 165 18.97 1.76 12.73
N ASP A 166 19.12 3.05 12.45
CA ASP A 166 18.08 4.05 12.66
C ASP A 166 16.90 3.81 11.70
N VAL A 167 17.16 3.54 10.41
CA VAL A 167 16.14 3.14 9.44
C VAL A 167 15.34 1.91 9.93
N ILE A 168 16.04 0.85 10.37
CA ILE A 168 15.40 -0.39 10.84
C ILE A 168 14.58 -0.13 12.11
N TYR A 169 15.05 0.73 12.99
CA TYR A 169 14.35 1.08 14.23
C TYR A 169 13.10 1.93 13.98
N GLU A 170 13.25 3.02 13.23
CA GLU A 170 12.18 4.00 13.00
C GLU A 170 11.04 3.44 12.16
N PHE A 171 11.36 2.75 11.08
CA PHE A 171 10.36 2.26 10.12
C PHE A 171 9.94 0.80 10.34
N GLY A 172 10.76 0.02 11.05
CA GLY A 172 10.44 -1.37 11.38
C GLY A 172 9.93 -1.57 12.81
N GLU A 173 10.05 -0.58 13.68
CA GLU A 173 9.83 -0.71 15.14
C GLU A 173 10.62 -1.92 15.70
N GLU A 174 11.82 -2.21 15.13
CA GLU A 174 12.62 -3.37 15.48
C GLU A 174 13.66 -3.00 16.55
N ARG A 175 13.45 -3.51 17.76
CA ARG A 175 14.33 -3.21 18.93
C ARG A 175 15.75 -3.74 18.78
N ARG A 176 15.98 -4.74 17.94
CA ARG A 176 17.31 -5.34 17.70
C ARG A 176 18.00 -4.66 16.49
N SER A 177 17.55 -3.50 16.06
CA SER A 177 18.01 -2.79 14.85
C SER A 177 19.53 -2.65 14.79
N ARG A 178 20.20 -2.25 15.87
CA ARG A 178 21.67 -2.12 15.92
C ARG A 178 22.38 -3.45 15.68
N ARG A 179 21.86 -4.55 16.24
CA ARG A 179 22.43 -5.88 16.06
C ARG A 179 22.24 -6.37 14.62
N ILE A 180 21.08 -6.11 14.05
CA ILE A 180 20.74 -6.46 12.66
C ILE A 180 21.59 -5.64 11.71
N ALA A 181 21.66 -4.33 11.86
CA ALA A 181 22.48 -3.46 11.01
C ALA A 181 23.96 -3.88 11.02
N ARG A 182 24.52 -4.16 12.19
CA ARG A 182 25.91 -4.67 12.32
C ARG A 182 26.10 -5.98 11.56
N ALA A 183 25.14 -6.92 11.63
CA ALA A 183 25.22 -8.18 10.91
C ALA A 183 25.17 -7.96 9.40
N ILE A 184 24.28 -7.08 8.92
CA ILE A 184 24.19 -6.70 7.51
C ILE A 184 25.52 -6.11 7.02
N VAL A 185 26.07 -5.12 7.73
CA VAL A 185 27.34 -4.47 7.35
C VAL A 185 28.50 -5.46 7.26
N ARG A 186 28.57 -6.41 8.21
CA ARG A 186 29.61 -7.46 8.20
C ARG A 186 29.43 -8.50 7.07
N SER A 187 28.22 -8.66 6.57
CA SER A 187 27.88 -9.65 5.53
C SER A 187 27.87 -9.06 4.11
N ARG A 188 28.21 -7.77 3.96
CA ARG A 188 28.26 -7.10 2.65
C ARG A 188 29.27 -7.75 1.72
N PRO A 189 28.99 -7.80 0.42
CA PRO A 189 27.78 -7.30 -0.25
C PRO A 189 26.58 -8.24 -0.09
N ILE A 190 25.44 -7.68 0.28
CA ILE A 190 24.16 -8.39 0.30
C ILE A 190 23.63 -8.45 -1.14
N ARG A 191 23.35 -9.66 -1.64
CA ARG A 191 23.10 -9.87 -3.07
C ARG A 191 21.64 -10.13 -3.44
N SER A 192 20.82 -10.60 -2.47
CA SER A 192 19.45 -10.99 -2.76
C SER A 192 18.56 -10.90 -1.52
N THR A 193 17.25 -11.03 -1.73
CA THR A 193 16.25 -11.03 -0.65
C THR A 193 16.44 -12.20 0.31
N ALA A 194 16.74 -13.39 -0.19
CA ALA A 194 17.02 -14.57 0.64
C ALA A 194 18.29 -14.36 1.47
N HIS A 195 19.38 -13.89 0.86
CA HIS A 195 20.62 -13.58 1.58
C HIS A 195 20.38 -12.58 2.72
N LEU A 196 19.63 -11.50 2.47
CA LEU A 196 19.28 -10.53 3.50
C LEU A 196 18.45 -11.16 4.62
N ALA A 197 17.44 -11.97 4.28
CA ALA A 197 16.58 -12.63 5.26
C ALA A 197 17.37 -13.60 6.15
N ASP A 198 18.34 -14.34 5.61
CA ASP A 198 19.21 -15.24 6.34
C ASP A 198 20.11 -14.51 7.32
N VAL A 199 20.74 -13.41 6.89
CA VAL A 199 21.58 -12.55 7.74
C VAL A 199 20.77 -11.99 8.92
N ILE A 200 19.56 -11.49 8.64
CA ILE A 200 18.67 -10.96 9.68
C ILE A 200 18.24 -12.07 10.64
N SER A 201 17.86 -13.24 10.12
CA SER A 201 17.41 -14.36 10.94
C SER A 201 18.52 -14.85 11.88
N ALA A 202 19.74 -14.94 11.39
CA ALA A 202 20.91 -15.28 12.21
C ALA A 202 21.16 -14.22 13.30
N ALA A 203 21.05 -12.94 12.95
CA ALA A 203 21.21 -11.85 13.90
C ALA A 203 20.07 -11.78 14.94
N ALA A 204 18.85 -12.14 14.57
CA ALA A 204 17.68 -12.05 15.45
C ALA A 204 17.53 -13.21 16.44
N ARG A 205 18.33 -14.29 16.30
CA ARG A 205 18.25 -15.46 17.22
C ARG A 205 18.42 -15.04 18.67
N PRO A 206 17.55 -15.52 19.60
CA PRO A 206 17.69 -15.27 21.02
C PRO A 206 19.01 -15.85 21.55
N MET A 207 19.66 -15.13 22.48
CA MET A 207 20.87 -15.66 23.13
C MET A 207 20.56 -16.76 24.17
N ASN A 208 19.30 -16.95 24.57
CA ASN A 208 18.86 -17.94 25.56
C ASN A 208 17.85 -18.90 24.97
N LYS A 209 18.12 -20.21 25.06
CA LYS A 209 17.25 -21.32 24.62
C LYS A 209 15.85 -21.35 25.28
N LEU A 210 15.69 -20.74 26.46
CA LEU A 210 14.40 -20.69 27.19
C LEU A 210 13.36 -19.77 26.51
N GLN A 211 13.78 -18.80 25.69
CA GLN A 211 12.86 -17.93 24.96
C GLN A 211 12.32 -18.56 23.66
N ASP A 212 12.96 -19.60 23.15
CA ASP A 212 12.59 -20.30 21.90
C ASP A 212 11.23 -21.03 22.00
N LYS A 213 10.83 -21.44 23.20
CA LYS A 213 9.58 -22.22 23.43
C LYS A 213 8.30 -21.43 23.15
N TYR A 214 8.36 -20.10 23.20
CA TYR A 214 7.23 -19.19 22.95
C TYR A 214 7.21 -18.58 21.55
N GLU A 215 8.19 -18.90 20.68
CA GLU A 215 8.36 -18.27 19.37
C GLU A 215 7.53 -18.89 18.24
N LYS A 216 6.87 -20.02 18.42
CA LYS A 216 6.08 -20.72 17.37
C LYS A 216 4.92 -19.92 16.77
N ARG A 217 4.61 -18.71 17.26
CA ARG A 217 3.57 -17.80 16.76
C ARG A 217 4.10 -16.42 16.32
N ARG A 218 5.41 -16.25 16.20
CA ARG A 218 5.98 -14.94 15.86
C ARG A 218 6.12 -14.76 14.36
N ILE A 219 5.87 -13.51 13.94
CA ILE A 219 6.20 -13.01 12.60
C ILE A 219 7.67 -13.29 12.30
N HIS A 220 7.99 -13.70 11.06
CA HIS A 220 9.36 -13.98 10.64
C HIS A 220 10.30 -12.81 10.99
N PRO A 221 11.51 -13.05 11.52
CA PRO A 221 12.41 -11.98 11.99
C PRO A 221 12.74 -10.92 10.94
N ALA A 222 12.80 -11.31 9.67
CA ALA A 222 13.10 -10.38 8.58
C ALA A 222 11.94 -9.42 8.25
N THR A 223 10.69 -9.74 8.60
CA THR A 223 9.51 -8.98 8.18
C THR A 223 9.61 -7.49 8.54
N ARG A 224 10.03 -7.16 9.76
CA ARG A 224 10.14 -5.77 10.21
C ARG A 224 11.24 -5.02 9.48
N THR A 225 12.37 -5.68 9.22
CA THR A 225 13.47 -5.07 8.47
C THR A 225 13.08 -4.83 7.01
N PHE A 226 12.40 -5.80 6.36
CA PHE A 226 11.89 -5.63 5.01
C PHE A 226 10.85 -4.49 4.94
N GLN A 227 9.94 -4.41 5.91
CA GLN A 227 9.02 -3.28 6.05
C GLN A 227 9.78 -1.95 6.18
N ALA A 228 10.81 -1.88 7.03
CA ALA A 228 11.60 -0.67 7.23
C ALA A 228 12.28 -0.20 5.94
N LEU A 229 12.93 -1.13 5.23
CA LEU A 229 13.59 -0.84 3.95
C LEU A 229 12.59 -0.34 2.91
N ARG A 230 11.44 -1.02 2.78
CA ARG A 230 10.36 -0.66 1.86
C ARG A 230 9.85 0.76 2.12
N ILE A 231 9.52 1.07 3.38
CA ILE A 231 9.04 2.40 3.78
C ILE A 231 10.08 3.47 3.46
N PHE A 232 11.36 3.19 3.75
CA PHE A 232 12.46 4.14 3.52
C PHE A 232 12.72 4.38 2.04
N VAL A 233 12.78 3.31 1.23
CA VAL A 233 12.99 3.37 -0.23
C VAL A 233 11.89 4.19 -0.90
N ASN A 234 10.63 3.96 -0.51
CA ASN A 234 9.46 4.55 -1.17
C ASN A 234 8.93 5.82 -0.51
N ARG A 235 9.55 6.27 0.61
CA ARG A 235 9.12 7.45 1.38
C ARG A 235 7.64 7.38 1.79
N GLU A 236 7.16 6.20 2.14
CA GLU A 236 5.73 5.92 2.31
C GLU A 236 5.06 6.81 3.37
N LEU A 237 5.73 7.01 4.52
CA LEU A 237 5.19 7.83 5.60
C LEU A 237 5.21 9.34 5.28
N ASP A 238 6.17 9.82 4.51
CA ASP A 238 6.22 11.22 4.08
C ASP A 238 5.10 11.51 3.08
N ASP A 239 4.89 10.59 2.16
CA ASP A 239 3.81 10.70 1.19
C ASP A 239 2.44 10.67 1.87
N LEU A 240 2.27 9.80 2.89
CA LEU A 240 1.04 9.78 3.70
C LEU A 240 0.79 11.09 4.42
N ARG A 241 1.81 11.69 5.02
CA ARG A 241 1.69 13.01 5.65
C ARG A 241 1.30 14.10 4.64
N ALA A 242 1.90 14.06 3.46
CA ALA A 242 1.59 15.00 2.38
C ALA A 242 0.14 14.87 1.91
N LEU A 243 -0.36 13.65 1.69
CA LEU A 243 -1.76 13.38 1.35
C LEU A 243 -2.71 13.96 2.41
N LEU A 244 -2.48 13.62 3.70
CA LEU A 244 -3.35 14.04 4.79
C LEU A 244 -3.34 15.56 5.01
N SER A 245 -2.20 16.21 4.76
CA SER A 245 -2.08 17.68 4.77
C SER A 245 -2.83 18.35 3.62
N ALA A 246 -2.85 17.72 2.44
CA ALA A 246 -3.48 18.25 1.24
C ALA A 246 -5.01 18.01 1.19
N ALA A 247 -5.49 16.93 1.78
CA ALA A 247 -6.88 16.50 1.71
C ALA A 247 -7.91 17.58 2.13
N PRO A 248 -7.72 18.35 3.24
CA PRO A 248 -8.68 19.38 3.62
C PRO A 248 -8.88 20.45 2.58
N ARG A 249 -7.84 20.77 1.79
CA ARG A 249 -7.90 21.81 0.77
C ARG A 249 -8.71 21.39 -0.45
N ILE A 250 -8.57 20.13 -0.89
CA ILE A 250 -9.19 19.66 -2.13
C ILE A 250 -10.60 19.13 -1.92
N LEU A 251 -10.91 18.60 -0.73
CA LEU A 251 -12.23 18.08 -0.40
C LEU A 251 -13.26 19.22 -0.31
N LYS A 252 -14.47 18.96 -0.79
CA LYS A 252 -15.66 19.79 -0.53
C LYS A 252 -16.05 19.70 0.96
N PRO A 253 -16.74 20.71 1.54
CA PRO A 253 -17.45 20.51 2.80
C PRO A 253 -18.37 19.28 2.72
N GLY A 254 -18.32 18.39 3.71
CA GLY A 254 -18.99 17.08 3.67
C GLY A 254 -18.32 16.03 2.82
N GLY A 255 -17.20 16.34 2.15
CA GLY A 255 -16.36 15.36 1.47
C GLY A 255 -15.61 14.49 2.44
N ARG A 256 -15.32 13.24 2.07
CA ARG A 256 -14.77 12.25 2.99
C ARG A 256 -13.37 11.77 2.55
N VAL A 257 -12.53 11.48 3.53
CA VAL A 257 -11.27 10.79 3.36
C VAL A 257 -11.30 9.49 4.12
N VAL A 258 -11.00 8.39 3.41
CA VAL A 258 -10.93 7.03 3.96
C VAL A 258 -9.53 6.50 3.72
N VAL A 259 -8.88 6.01 4.78
CA VAL A 259 -7.53 5.46 4.70
C VAL A 259 -7.51 4.07 5.32
N ILE A 260 -6.97 3.10 4.59
CA ILE A 260 -6.66 1.75 5.06
C ILE A 260 -5.15 1.69 5.27
N SER A 261 -4.72 1.31 6.46
CA SER A 261 -3.32 1.17 6.86
C SER A 261 -3.05 -0.26 7.34
N PHE A 262 -1.80 -0.73 7.22
CA PHE A 262 -1.42 -2.11 7.51
C PHE A 262 -0.43 -2.26 8.65
N HIS A 263 0.12 -1.17 9.16
CA HIS A 263 1.00 -1.19 10.32
C HIS A 263 0.78 0.02 11.25
N SER A 264 1.38 -0.06 12.44
CA SER A 264 1.21 0.91 13.53
C SER A 264 1.63 2.33 13.19
N LEU A 265 2.68 2.51 12.39
CA LEU A 265 3.20 3.83 12.03
C LEU A 265 2.21 4.59 11.14
N GLU A 266 1.66 3.93 10.12
CA GLU A 266 0.61 4.51 9.26
C GLU A 266 -0.63 4.87 10.07
N ASP A 267 -1.17 3.90 10.84
CA ASP A 267 -2.38 4.10 11.65
C ASP A 267 -2.23 5.27 12.63
N ARG A 268 -1.03 5.44 13.21
CA ARG A 268 -0.71 6.55 14.12
C ARG A 268 -0.77 7.89 13.38
N ILE A 269 -0.13 8.00 12.21
CA ILE A 269 -0.13 9.23 11.39
C ILE A 269 -1.56 9.61 10.99
N VAL A 270 -2.37 8.66 10.50
CA VAL A 270 -3.75 8.91 10.11
C VAL A 270 -4.60 9.34 11.30
N LYS A 271 -4.49 8.62 12.43
CA LYS A 271 -5.20 8.95 13.67
C LYS A 271 -4.88 10.36 14.15
N ASP A 272 -3.60 10.72 14.17
CA ASP A 272 -3.16 12.01 14.68
C ASP A 272 -3.58 13.14 13.73
N ALA A 273 -3.44 12.99 12.42
CA ALA A 273 -3.90 13.95 11.42
C ALA A 273 -5.41 14.23 11.50
N PHE A 274 -6.23 13.19 11.68
CA PHE A 274 -7.68 13.36 11.82
C PHE A 274 -8.06 14.01 13.16
N ARG A 275 -7.32 13.77 14.23
CA ARG A 275 -7.54 14.36 15.55
C ARG A 275 -7.07 15.81 15.62
N GLU A 276 -5.87 16.10 15.13
CA GLU A 276 -5.29 17.44 15.13
C GLU A 276 -6.07 18.40 14.23
N GLY A 277 -6.45 17.94 13.03
CA GLY A 277 -7.36 18.68 12.16
C GLY A 277 -8.74 18.96 12.79
N GLY A 278 -9.13 18.18 13.81
CA GLY A 278 -10.36 18.37 14.57
C GLY A 278 -10.26 19.31 15.78
N THR A 279 -9.03 19.63 16.28
CA THR A 279 -8.87 20.39 17.54
C THR A 279 -8.55 21.87 17.35
N LYS A 280 -7.62 22.20 16.46
CA LYS A 280 -7.14 23.58 16.31
C LYS A 280 -7.76 24.34 15.13
N TYR A 281 -8.04 23.65 14.03
CA TYR A 281 -8.60 24.24 12.81
C TYR A 281 -9.89 23.58 12.34
N LYS A 282 -10.41 22.57 13.04
CA LYS A 282 -11.67 21.84 12.75
C LYS A 282 -11.87 21.49 11.27
N HIS A 283 -10.82 21.04 10.60
CA HIS A 283 -10.94 20.66 9.20
C HIS A 283 -11.68 19.34 9.01
N PHE A 284 -11.63 18.47 10.04
CA PHE A 284 -12.21 17.13 9.95
C PHE A 284 -13.13 16.81 11.14
N ARG A 285 -14.25 16.20 10.84
CA ARG A 285 -15.08 15.43 11.76
C ARG A 285 -14.69 13.97 11.67
N VAL A 286 -14.11 13.40 12.73
CA VAL A 286 -13.71 12.00 12.78
C VAL A 286 -14.95 11.10 12.73
N LEU A 287 -15.02 10.21 11.75
CA LEU A 287 -16.12 9.24 11.61
C LEU A 287 -15.83 7.92 12.35
N THR A 288 -14.57 7.54 12.47
CA THR A 288 -14.12 6.32 13.15
C THR A 288 -13.31 6.64 14.40
N LYS A 289 -13.94 6.62 15.58
CA LYS A 289 -13.22 6.81 16.88
C LYS A 289 -12.19 5.71 17.13
N LYS A 290 -12.53 4.45 16.80
CA LYS A 290 -11.62 3.30 16.75
C LYS A 290 -11.44 2.91 15.30
N PRO A 291 -10.28 2.32 14.91
CA PRO A 291 -10.14 1.81 13.55
C PRO A 291 -11.14 0.67 13.31
N VAL A 292 -11.67 0.60 12.11
CA VAL A 292 -12.43 -0.56 11.66
C VAL A 292 -11.44 -1.61 11.17
N THR A 293 -11.64 -2.85 11.56
CA THR A 293 -10.80 -4.01 11.20
C THR A 293 -11.62 -5.03 10.46
N ALA A 294 -10.96 -5.86 9.66
CA ALA A 294 -11.60 -6.92 8.91
C ALA A 294 -12.27 -7.96 9.82
N SER A 295 -13.38 -8.52 9.38
CA SER A 295 -14.06 -9.63 10.04
C SER A 295 -13.18 -10.89 10.03
N GLU A 296 -13.46 -11.84 10.92
CA GLU A 296 -12.76 -13.15 10.93
C GLU A 296 -12.92 -13.86 9.57
N GLU A 297 -14.10 -13.81 8.99
CA GLU A 297 -14.40 -14.40 7.69
C GLU A 297 -13.56 -13.77 6.55
N GLU A 298 -13.35 -12.46 6.58
CA GLU A 298 -12.46 -11.78 5.62
C GLU A 298 -11.00 -12.14 5.85
N GLN A 299 -10.55 -12.20 7.12
CA GLN A 299 -9.18 -12.57 7.46
C GLN A 299 -8.81 -14.00 7.05
N ASP A 300 -9.77 -14.91 7.08
CA ASP A 300 -9.57 -16.30 6.64
C ASP A 300 -9.46 -16.40 5.11
N ARG A 301 -10.28 -15.63 4.39
CA ARG A 301 -10.24 -15.57 2.93
C ARG A 301 -9.08 -14.72 2.39
N ASN A 302 -8.72 -13.65 3.10
CA ASN A 302 -7.66 -12.72 2.72
C ASN A 302 -6.71 -12.46 3.91
N PRO A 303 -5.61 -13.23 4.04
CA PRO A 303 -4.65 -13.05 5.14
C PRO A 303 -4.05 -11.64 5.26
N ARG A 304 -4.05 -10.84 4.18
CA ARG A 304 -3.59 -9.44 4.19
C ARG A 304 -4.50 -8.54 5.02
N ALA A 305 -5.79 -8.89 5.14
CA ALA A 305 -6.75 -8.15 5.93
C ALA A 305 -6.49 -8.20 7.46
N ARG A 306 -5.68 -9.15 7.94
CA ARG A 306 -5.40 -9.33 9.39
C ARG A 306 -4.82 -8.11 10.07
N SER A 307 -3.99 -7.34 9.39
CA SER A 307 -3.35 -6.13 9.95
C SER A 307 -4.05 -4.84 9.53
N ALA A 308 -5.05 -4.92 8.65
CA ALA A 308 -5.73 -3.78 8.09
C ALA A 308 -6.51 -2.98 9.13
N LYS A 309 -6.40 -1.67 9.06
CA LYS A 309 -7.10 -0.71 9.91
C LYS A 309 -7.63 0.43 9.05
N LEU A 310 -8.94 0.54 8.97
CA LEU A 310 -9.59 1.62 8.25
C LEU A 310 -9.92 2.77 9.21
N ARG A 311 -9.58 3.97 8.79
CA ARG A 311 -10.02 5.23 9.41
C ARG A 311 -10.67 6.14 8.39
N ALA A 312 -11.71 6.83 8.84
CA ALA A 312 -12.47 7.77 8.02
C ALA A 312 -12.72 9.08 8.74
N ALA A 313 -12.68 10.16 7.98
CA ALA A 313 -13.02 11.50 8.44
C ALA A 313 -13.77 12.28 7.35
N GLU A 314 -14.57 13.25 7.75
CA GLU A 314 -15.35 14.11 6.87
C GLU A 314 -14.89 15.56 7.05
N ARG A 315 -14.69 16.27 5.94
CA ARG A 315 -14.38 17.71 5.96
C ARG A 315 -15.58 18.51 6.48
N VAL A 316 -15.35 19.35 7.47
CA VAL A 316 -16.33 20.32 8.00
C VAL A 316 -16.22 21.67 7.33
#